data_8b10ebb1c1f8fca5081f4a2b23d27b07
#
_entry.id   8b10ebb1c1f8fca5081f4a2b23d27b07
#
_cell.length_a   1.000
_cell.length_b   1.000
_cell.length_c   1.000
_cell.angle_alpha   90.00
_cell.angle_beta   90.00
_cell.angle_gamma   90.00
#
_symmetry.space_group_name_H-M   'P 1'
#
loop_
_entity.id
_entity.type
_entity.pdbx_description
1 polymer ?
#
loop_
_entity_poly.entity_id
_entity_poly.type
_entity_poly.pdbx_seq_one_letter_code
_entity_poly.pdbx_strand_id
1 'polypeptide(L)'
;MSSCNGDCSHCSSSCSKRDKESLLEKLNPKASVKKVIAVVSGKGGVGKSTVTSLLAVAMAREGRRVGVLDADITGPSIPMAFGVNACQGADEDGLYPGLSRTGMQIMSINLLLDDPADPVVWRGPVIAGAVKQFWTDVIWEDVDYLFVDMPPGTGDVPLTVFQSIPVDGIIIVTSPQDLVSMIVGKAVKMAQMMQIPVLGIVENYSYLRCPDCGKKIEVFGKSKVDEVAQQWNLPVLARLPIDPAVAEAFDQGQMETVDTQAVDAATDAILAI
;
A
#
# COMPACT_ATOMS: atom_id res chain seq x y z
N MET A 1 -32.45 21.73 -14.22
CA MET A 1 -31.04 21.63 -13.84
C MET A 1 -30.58 23.04 -13.48
N SER A 2 -30.56 23.40 -12.21
CA SER A 2 -30.12 24.72 -11.74
C SER A 2 -28.58 24.67 -11.59
N SER A 3 -27.89 25.48 -12.38
CA SER A 3 -26.44 25.66 -12.32
C SER A 3 -26.06 26.26 -10.96
N CYS A 4 -25.17 25.62 -10.22
CA CYS A 4 -24.59 26.13 -9.00
C CYS A 4 -23.58 27.23 -9.34
N ASN A 5 -23.82 28.46 -8.90
CA ASN A 5 -22.97 29.64 -9.19
C ASN A 5 -21.75 29.77 -8.26
N GLY A 6 -21.49 28.79 -7.38
CA GLY A 6 -20.35 28.83 -6.46
C GLY A 6 -20.48 29.81 -5.27
N ASP A 7 -21.58 30.54 -5.14
CA ASP A 7 -21.87 31.39 -3.99
C ASP A 7 -22.69 30.63 -2.94
N CYS A 8 -22.03 30.25 -1.84
CA CYS A 8 -22.59 29.45 -0.78
C CYS A 8 -23.31 30.26 0.31
N SER A 9 -23.40 31.58 0.22
CA SER A 9 -23.94 32.45 1.28
C SER A 9 -25.47 32.32 1.45
N HIS A 10 -26.19 31.74 0.46
CA HIS A 10 -27.66 31.59 0.49
C HIS A 10 -28.14 30.23 -0.04
N CYS A 11 -27.30 29.18 -0.02
CA CYS A 11 -27.66 27.86 -0.52
C CYS A 11 -28.33 27.02 0.57
N SER A 12 -29.61 26.71 0.41
CA SER A 12 -30.38 25.83 1.31
C SER A 12 -30.25 24.33 0.99
N SER A 13 -29.42 23.97 0.02
CA SER A 13 -29.14 22.57 -0.32
C SER A 13 -28.03 22.03 0.59
N SER A 14 -28.24 20.87 1.21
CA SER A 14 -27.20 20.18 1.97
C SER A 14 -26.06 19.77 1.01
N CYS A 15 -24.95 20.50 1.01
CA CYS A 15 -23.73 20.18 0.29
C CYS A 15 -22.96 18.98 0.85
N SER A 16 -23.60 18.08 1.58
CA SER A 16 -23.03 16.86 2.16
C SER A 16 -22.75 15.76 1.12
N LYS A 17 -23.08 15.99 -0.16
CA LYS A 17 -22.74 15.16 -1.28
C LYS A 17 -21.93 15.95 -2.31
N ARG A 18 -20.74 16.42 -1.97
CA ARG A 18 -19.68 16.47 -2.98
C ARG A 18 -19.29 15.02 -3.20
N ASP A 19 -19.83 14.49 -4.28
CA ASP A 19 -19.68 13.08 -4.62
C ASP A 19 -18.18 12.73 -4.64
N LYS A 20 -17.78 11.75 -3.83
CA LYS A 20 -16.45 11.13 -3.91
C LYS A 20 -16.10 10.72 -5.33
N GLU A 21 -17.09 10.32 -6.11
CA GLU A 21 -16.96 9.97 -7.52
C GLU A 21 -16.39 11.10 -8.38
N SER A 22 -16.54 12.37 -7.99
CA SER A 22 -16.04 13.51 -8.77
C SER A 22 -14.52 13.73 -8.70
N LEU A 23 -13.83 13.11 -7.72
CA LEU A 23 -12.38 13.24 -7.52
C LEU A 23 -11.59 11.99 -7.95
N LEU A 24 -12.28 10.87 -8.16
CA LEU A 24 -11.65 9.65 -8.64
C LEU A 24 -11.21 9.83 -10.09
N GLU A 25 -9.95 9.47 -10.34
CA GLU A 25 -9.41 9.47 -11.70
C GLU A 25 -9.81 8.20 -12.43
N LYS A 26 -9.95 8.32 -13.74
CA LYS A 26 -10.24 7.16 -14.59
C LYS A 26 -8.96 6.35 -14.79
N LEU A 27 -9.10 5.03 -14.67
CA LEU A 27 -8.05 4.10 -15.06
C LEU A 27 -7.74 4.27 -16.56
N ASN A 28 -6.49 4.00 -16.95
CA ASN A 28 -6.13 3.93 -18.37
C ASN A 28 -7.13 3.06 -19.14
N PRO A 29 -7.64 3.50 -20.32
CA PRO A 29 -8.66 2.75 -21.07
C PRO A 29 -8.23 1.34 -21.50
N LYS A 30 -6.93 1.08 -21.59
CA LYS A 30 -6.35 -0.23 -21.93
C LYS A 30 -6.07 -1.09 -20.70
N ALA A 31 -6.12 -0.52 -19.49
CA ALA A 31 -5.85 -1.21 -18.23
C ALA A 31 -7.12 -1.87 -17.66
N SER A 32 -6.91 -2.91 -16.87
CA SER A 32 -7.96 -3.62 -16.14
C SER A 32 -7.47 -3.98 -14.74
N VAL A 33 -8.08 -3.38 -13.72
CA VAL A 33 -7.80 -3.65 -12.30
C VAL A 33 -9.12 -3.95 -11.60
N LYS A 34 -9.24 -5.12 -10.94
CA LYS A 34 -10.50 -5.51 -10.27
C LYS A 34 -10.61 -4.97 -8.86
N LYS A 35 -9.51 -5.04 -8.08
CA LYS A 35 -9.45 -4.64 -6.68
C LYS A 35 -8.17 -3.86 -6.38
N VAL A 36 -8.28 -2.85 -5.54
CA VAL A 36 -7.15 -2.03 -5.09
C VAL A 36 -7.03 -2.11 -3.57
N ILE A 37 -5.89 -2.54 -3.08
CA ILE A 37 -5.59 -2.68 -1.65
C ILE A 37 -4.48 -1.71 -1.27
N ALA A 38 -4.78 -0.74 -0.41
CA ALA A 38 -3.77 0.16 0.10
C ALA A 38 -3.11 -0.40 1.36
N VAL A 39 -1.78 -0.41 1.39
CA VAL A 39 -1.00 -0.77 2.58
C VAL A 39 -0.46 0.53 3.20
N VAL A 40 -0.89 0.83 4.41
CA VAL A 40 -0.60 2.09 5.08
C VAL A 40 0.18 1.88 6.36
N SER A 41 0.97 2.87 6.75
CA SER A 41 1.59 2.93 8.07
C SER A 41 1.57 4.36 8.60
N GLY A 42 1.42 4.51 9.90
CA GLY A 42 1.40 5.85 10.51
C GLY A 42 2.79 6.45 10.74
N LYS A 43 3.88 5.68 10.54
CA LYS A 43 5.28 6.15 10.59
C LYS A 43 6.15 5.34 9.63
N GLY A 44 7.30 5.90 9.26
CA GLY A 44 8.32 5.19 8.51
C GLY A 44 9.04 4.11 9.33
N GLY A 45 9.69 3.17 8.66
CA GLY A 45 10.54 2.15 9.27
C GLY A 45 9.83 1.00 9.96
N VAL A 46 8.51 0.81 9.76
CA VAL A 46 7.77 -0.34 10.28
C VAL A 46 7.78 -1.55 9.34
N GLY A 47 8.48 -1.48 8.22
CA GLY A 47 8.52 -2.54 7.21
C GLY A 47 7.24 -2.65 6.37
N LYS A 48 6.58 -1.53 6.12
CA LYS A 48 5.37 -1.46 5.28
C LYS A 48 5.58 -2.12 3.92
N SER A 49 6.63 -1.73 3.19
CA SER A 49 6.94 -2.26 1.86
C SER A 49 7.29 -3.75 1.87
N THR A 50 7.91 -4.24 2.95
CA THR A 50 8.12 -5.69 3.17
C THR A 50 6.78 -6.41 3.31
N VAL A 51 5.85 -5.86 4.10
CA VAL A 51 4.51 -6.44 4.26
C VAL A 51 3.73 -6.38 2.95
N THR A 52 3.80 -5.25 2.22
CA THR A 52 3.19 -5.12 0.88
C THR A 52 3.71 -6.21 -0.06
N SER A 53 5.03 -6.43 -0.09
CA SER A 53 5.66 -7.46 -0.92
C SER A 53 5.23 -8.87 -0.51
N LEU A 54 5.17 -9.19 0.79
CA LEU A 54 4.70 -10.49 1.28
C LEU A 54 3.24 -10.76 0.88
N LEU A 55 2.37 -9.77 1.02
CA LEU A 55 0.96 -9.90 0.62
C LEU A 55 0.81 -10.08 -0.90
N ALA A 56 1.57 -9.33 -1.69
CA ALA A 56 1.59 -9.45 -3.15
C ALA A 56 2.03 -10.85 -3.59
N VAL A 57 3.11 -11.38 -2.99
CA VAL A 57 3.60 -12.74 -3.27
C VAL A 57 2.59 -13.79 -2.82
N ALA A 58 1.96 -13.65 -1.65
CA ALA A 58 0.94 -14.56 -1.17
C ALA A 58 -0.24 -14.63 -2.15
N MET A 59 -0.75 -13.48 -2.59
CA MET A 59 -1.85 -13.42 -3.56
C MET A 59 -1.47 -14.00 -4.93
N ALA A 60 -0.23 -13.80 -5.38
CA ALA A 60 0.26 -14.42 -6.62
C ALA A 60 0.32 -15.95 -6.51
N ARG A 61 0.66 -16.49 -5.33
CA ARG A 61 0.64 -17.94 -5.05
C ARG A 61 -0.77 -18.52 -5.02
N GLU A 62 -1.77 -17.72 -4.67
CA GLU A 62 -3.20 -18.06 -4.81
C GLU A 62 -3.69 -18.01 -6.27
N GLY A 63 -2.78 -17.86 -7.22
CA GLY A 63 -3.10 -17.83 -8.65
C GLY A 63 -3.73 -16.52 -9.12
N ARG A 64 -3.61 -15.43 -8.34
CA ARG A 64 -4.13 -14.12 -8.71
C ARG A 64 -3.09 -13.35 -9.52
N ARG A 65 -3.56 -12.58 -10.50
CA ARG A 65 -2.70 -11.61 -11.23
C ARG A 65 -2.56 -10.36 -10.37
N VAL A 66 -1.32 -10.05 -10.00
CA VAL A 66 -1.01 -9.03 -9.00
C VAL A 66 -0.23 -7.89 -9.64
N GLY A 67 -0.62 -6.66 -9.30
CA GLY A 67 0.15 -5.46 -9.52
C GLY A 67 0.59 -4.85 -8.18
N VAL A 68 1.74 -4.18 -8.17
CA VAL A 68 2.19 -3.37 -7.03
C VAL A 68 2.58 -1.98 -7.51
N LEU A 69 1.88 -0.99 -7.00
CA LEU A 69 2.17 0.42 -7.20
C LEU A 69 2.91 0.96 -5.97
N ASP A 70 4.18 1.33 -6.14
CA ASP A 70 4.97 2.00 -5.13
C ASP A 70 4.64 3.51 -5.15
N ALA A 71 3.84 3.94 -4.19
CA ALA A 71 3.46 5.34 -4.01
C ALA A 71 4.35 6.08 -3.00
N ASP A 72 5.35 5.41 -2.40
CA ASP A 72 6.37 6.03 -1.53
C ASP A 72 7.52 6.60 -2.36
N ILE A 73 7.24 7.66 -3.11
CA ILE A 73 8.18 8.29 -4.04
C ILE A 73 9.46 8.79 -3.34
N THR A 74 9.39 9.09 -2.05
CA THR A 74 10.55 9.60 -1.29
C THR A 74 11.49 8.51 -0.81
N GLY A 75 11.03 7.27 -0.75
CA GLY A 75 11.82 6.10 -0.33
C GLY A 75 11.37 4.84 -1.06
N PRO A 76 11.35 4.87 -2.42
CA PRO A 76 10.80 3.78 -3.19
C PRO A 76 11.68 2.53 -3.04
N SER A 77 11.03 1.40 -2.73
CA SER A 77 11.72 0.16 -2.38
C SER A 77 11.14 -1.09 -3.05
N ILE A 78 9.95 -1.00 -3.60
CA ILE A 78 9.27 -2.15 -4.22
C ILE A 78 10.05 -2.73 -5.42
N PRO A 79 10.58 -1.94 -6.37
CA PRO A 79 11.37 -2.49 -7.47
C PRO A 79 12.56 -3.30 -6.99
N MET A 80 13.27 -2.82 -5.95
CA MET A 80 14.39 -3.54 -5.36
C MET A 80 13.95 -4.88 -4.79
N ALA A 81 12.85 -4.93 -4.04
CA ALA A 81 12.32 -6.15 -3.43
C ALA A 81 12.03 -7.27 -4.45
N PHE A 82 11.68 -6.92 -5.69
CA PHE A 82 11.35 -7.85 -6.76
C PHE A 82 12.43 -7.96 -7.85
N GLY A 83 13.53 -7.25 -7.71
CA GLY A 83 14.64 -7.25 -8.70
C GLY A 83 14.21 -6.68 -10.05
N VAL A 84 13.27 -5.74 -10.07
CA VAL A 84 12.77 -5.07 -11.28
C VAL A 84 13.54 -3.75 -11.45
N ASN A 85 14.18 -3.57 -12.62
CA ASN A 85 15.06 -2.44 -12.86
C ASN A 85 14.57 -1.48 -13.95
N ALA A 86 13.52 -1.85 -14.70
CA ALA A 86 12.99 -1.02 -15.77
C ALA A 86 11.51 -1.37 -16.04
N CYS A 87 10.79 -0.41 -16.59
CA CYS A 87 9.49 -0.62 -17.24
C CYS A 87 9.69 -1.40 -18.55
N GLN A 88 8.63 -2.07 -19.05
CA GLN A 88 8.69 -2.79 -20.32
C GLN A 88 8.75 -1.85 -21.53
N GLY A 89 8.40 -0.57 -21.36
CA GLY A 89 8.38 0.46 -22.37
C GLY A 89 7.15 1.33 -22.29
N ALA A 90 6.97 2.17 -23.30
CA ALA A 90 5.80 3.02 -23.48
C ALA A 90 5.46 3.15 -24.95
N ASP A 91 4.19 3.37 -25.26
CA ASP A 91 3.68 3.67 -26.59
C ASP A 91 2.62 4.80 -26.53
N GLU A 92 1.85 4.99 -27.59
CA GLU A 92 0.79 6.00 -27.66
C GLU A 92 -0.38 5.74 -26.70
N ASP A 93 -0.55 4.51 -26.23
CA ASP A 93 -1.63 4.11 -25.32
C ASP A 93 -1.23 4.29 -23.83
N GLY A 94 0.08 4.26 -23.51
CA GLY A 94 0.56 4.47 -22.14
C GLY A 94 1.89 3.80 -21.82
N LEU A 95 2.15 3.65 -20.53
CA LEU A 95 3.37 3.08 -19.95
C LEU A 95 3.12 1.65 -19.49
N TYR A 96 3.95 0.71 -19.90
CA TYR A 96 3.89 -0.68 -19.44
C TYR A 96 4.76 -0.87 -18.20
N PRO A 97 4.19 -1.39 -17.08
CA PRO A 97 4.93 -1.59 -15.83
C PRO A 97 6.06 -2.60 -16.01
N GLY A 98 7.03 -2.58 -15.10
CA GLY A 98 8.04 -3.63 -15.04
C GLY A 98 7.43 -4.96 -14.61
N LEU A 99 8.04 -6.08 -14.98
CA LEU A 99 7.60 -7.41 -14.56
C LEU A 99 8.61 -8.04 -13.60
N SER A 100 8.10 -8.63 -12.51
CA SER A 100 8.87 -9.52 -11.66
C SER A 100 9.12 -10.87 -12.33
N ARG A 101 9.89 -11.75 -11.70
CA ARG A 101 10.19 -13.09 -12.22
C ARG A 101 8.95 -13.98 -12.40
N THR A 102 7.93 -13.80 -11.56
CA THR A 102 6.67 -14.56 -11.65
C THR A 102 5.58 -13.82 -12.43
N GLY A 103 5.90 -12.65 -13.00
CA GLY A 103 4.98 -11.89 -13.85
C GLY A 103 4.09 -10.90 -13.09
N MET A 104 4.40 -10.57 -11.84
CA MET A 104 3.73 -9.46 -11.15
C MET A 104 4.13 -8.13 -11.78
N GLN A 105 3.16 -7.24 -11.97
CA GLN A 105 3.34 -5.94 -12.58
C GLN A 105 3.78 -4.92 -11.50
N ILE A 106 4.93 -4.30 -11.69
CA ILE A 106 5.53 -3.38 -10.71
C ILE A 106 5.66 -1.99 -11.33
N MET A 107 5.15 -0.97 -10.63
CA MET A 107 5.34 0.42 -11.01
C MET A 107 5.85 1.26 -9.84
N SER A 108 6.89 2.02 -10.10
CA SER A 108 7.51 2.94 -9.15
C SER A 108 8.22 4.05 -9.91
N ILE A 109 8.41 5.19 -9.27
CA ILE A 109 9.19 6.30 -9.84
C ILE A 109 10.62 5.88 -10.17
N ASN A 110 11.24 5.00 -9.38
CA ASN A 110 12.60 4.52 -9.61
C ASN A 110 12.79 3.80 -10.95
N LEU A 111 11.72 3.27 -11.53
CA LEU A 111 11.79 2.64 -12.86
C LEU A 111 11.81 3.65 -14.02
N LEU A 112 11.61 4.94 -13.71
CA LEU A 112 11.60 6.05 -14.67
C LEU A 112 12.82 6.98 -14.52
N LEU A 113 13.67 6.75 -13.52
CA LEU A 113 14.89 7.52 -13.31
C LEU A 113 16.06 6.90 -14.10
N ASP A 114 16.91 7.74 -14.64
CA ASP A 114 18.14 7.30 -15.32
C ASP A 114 19.12 6.63 -14.33
N ASP A 115 19.20 7.17 -13.11
CA ASP A 115 19.91 6.57 -11.98
C ASP A 115 18.92 6.40 -10.79
N PRO A 116 18.65 5.15 -10.36
CA PRO A 116 17.77 4.88 -9.21
C PRO A 116 18.28 5.49 -7.88
N ALA A 117 19.57 5.89 -7.82
CA ALA A 117 20.14 6.57 -6.66
C ALA A 117 19.89 8.08 -6.66
N ASP A 118 19.38 8.64 -7.75
CA ASP A 118 19.07 10.06 -7.82
C ASP A 118 17.94 10.45 -6.83
N PRO A 119 18.14 11.47 -6.01
CA PRO A 119 17.14 11.88 -5.06
C PRO A 119 15.96 12.55 -5.78
N VAL A 120 14.76 12.04 -5.56
CA VAL A 120 13.52 12.68 -6.03
C VAL A 120 13.19 13.84 -5.08
N VAL A 121 13.63 15.05 -5.41
CA VAL A 121 13.41 16.27 -4.61
C VAL A 121 12.13 16.97 -5.10
N TRP A 122 10.99 16.33 -4.93
CA TRP A 122 9.71 16.88 -5.35
C TRP A 122 8.89 17.37 -4.15
N ARG A 123 8.05 18.38 -4.37
CA ARG A 123 7.07 18.83 -3.39
C ARG A 123 5.81 17.98 -3.41
N GLY A 124 5.11 17.91 -2.29
CA GLY A 124 3.91 17.07 -2.12
C GLY A 124 2.92 17.04 -3.30
N PRO A 125 2.52 18.21 -3.89
CA PRO A 125 1.61 18.22 -5.04
C PRO A 125 2.17 17.54 -6.29
N VAL A 126 3.48 17.60 -6.53
CA VAL A 126 4.13 16.92 -7.67
C VAL A 126 4.15 15.41 -7.45
N ILE A 127 4.49 14.99 -6.21
CA ILE A 127 4.45 13.59 -5.81
C ILE A 127 3.04 12.99 -5.99
N ALA A 128 2.03 13.69 -5.49
CA ALA A 128 0.65 13.30 -5.64
C ALA A 128 0.21 13.20 -7.11
N GLY A 129 0.69 14.15 -7.96
CA GLY A 129 0.47 14.12 -9.40
C GLY A 129 1.09 12.89 -10.06
N ALA A 130 2.32 12.52 -9.70
CA ALA A 130 2.99 11.34 -10.23
C ALA A 130 2.25 10.03 -9.87
N VAL A 131 1.80 9.90 -8.63
CA VAL A 131 1.00 8.72 -8.22
C VAL A 131 -0.32 8.63 -8.98
N LYS A 132 -0.96 9.78 -9.26
CA LYS A 132 -2.14 9.82 -10.13
C LYS A 132 -1.82 9.34 -11.54
N GLN A 133 -0.70 9.79 -12.14
CA GLN A 133 -0.25 9.34 -13.45
C GLN A 133 0.02 7.85 -13.48
N PHE A 134 0.54 7.25 -12.41
CA PHE A 134 0.70 5.79 -12.34
C PHE A 134 -0.63 5.03 -12.34
N TRP A 135 -1.74 5.68 -12.03
CA TRP A 135 -3.06 5.14 -12.18
C TRP A 135 -3.65 5.40 -13.59
N THR A 136 -3.48 6.62 -14.12
CA THR A 136 -4.12 7.06 -15.37
C THR A 136 -3.36 6.65 -16.63
N ASP A 137 -2.02 6.56 -16.56
CA ASP A 137 -1.16 6.44 -17.73
C ASP A 137 -0.50 5.05 -17.82
N VAL A 138 -0.45 4.29 -16.71
CA VAL A 138 0.08 2.92 -16.73
C VAL A 138 -0.98 1.94 -17.22
N ILE A 139 -0.56 1.04 -18.11
CA ILE A 139 -1.40 -0.04 -18.62
C ILE A 139 -1.23 -1.26 -17.70
N TRP A 140 -2.11 -1.36 -16.70
CA TRP A 140 -2.22 -2.51 -15.82
C TRP A 140 -3.00 -3.62 -16.54
N GLU A 141 -2.31 -4.65 -17.02
CA GLU A 141 -2.92 -5.70 -17.83
C GLU A 141 -3.58 -6.76 -16.95
N ASP A 142 -4.91 -6.81 -16.97
CA ASP A 142 -5.71 -7.85 -16.32
C ASP A 142 -5.37 -8.12 -14.84
N VAL A 143 -5.10 -7.10 -14.06
CA VAL A 143 -4.73 -7.20 -12.64
C VAL A 143 -5.97 -7.56 -11.80
N ASP A 144 -5.91 -8.67 -11.05
CA ASP A 144 -6.96 -9.04 -10.10
C ASP A 144 -6.86 -8.19 -8.82
N TYR A 145 -5.64 -7.98 -8.31
CA TYR A 145 -5.37 -7.17 -7.11
C TYR A 145 -4.17 -6.25 -7.33
N LEU A 146 -4.41 -4.96 -7.21
CA LEU A 146 -3.35 -3.93 -7.22
C LEU A 146 -3.07 -3.52 -5.77
N PHE A 147 -1.87 -3.82 -5.28
CA PHE A 147 -1.39 -3.30 -4.01
C PHE A 147 -0.80 -1.92 -4.19
N VAL A 148 -1.19 -0.98 -3.35
CA VAL A 148 -0.60 0.37 -3.31
C VAL A 148 0.23 0.49 -2.05
N ASP A 149 1.56 0.52 -2.19
CA ASP A 149 2.48 0.77 -1.10
C ASP A 149 2.53 2.26 -0.80
N MET A 150 1.80 2.68 0.23
CA MET A 150 1.55 4.08 0.54
C MET A 150 2.76 4.76 1.20
N PRO A 151 3.00 6.05 1.00
CA PRO A 151 3.97 6.76 1.81
C PRO A 151 3.58 6.73 3.29
N PRO A 152 4.57 6.80 4.21
CA PRO A 152 4.28 6.77 5.64
C PRO A 152 3.51 8.02 6.12
N GLY A 153 2.68 7.83 7.14
CA GLY A 153 1.91 8.91 7.74
C GLY A 153 0.53 9.13 7.13
N THR A 154 -0.08 10.27 7.47
CA THR A 154 -1.45 10.65 7.09
C THR A 154 -1.49 12.04 6.45
N GLY A 155 -0.45 12.39 5.71
CA GLY A 155 -0.29 13.70 5.06
C GLY A 155 -1.01 13.81 3.71
N ASP A 156 -0.63 14.83 2.93
CA ASP A 156 -1.31 15.20 1.68
C ASP A 156 -1.23 14.10 0.60
N VAL A 157 -0.11 13.36 0.52
CA VAL A 157 0.06 12.34 -0.52
C VAL A 157 -0.87 11.14 -0.29
N PRO A 158 -0.91 10.51 0.91
CA PRO A 158 -1.92 9.49 1.21
C PRO A 158 -3.36 9.96 0.94
N LEU A 159 -3.68 11.18 1.35
CA LEU A 159 -5.01 11.74 1.12
C LEU A 159 -5.35 11.84 -0.37
N THR A 160 -4.41 12.34 -1.19
CA THR A 160 -4.59 12.45 -2.64
C THR A 160 -4.77 11.09 -3.29
N VAL A 161 -3.98 10.07 -2.89
CA VAL A 161 -4.14 8.70 -3.41
C VAL A 161 -5.55 8.18 -3.13
N PHE A 162 -6.04 8.31 -1.89
CA PHE A 162 -7.39 7.88 -1.54
C PHE A 162 -8.51 8.67 -2.21
N GLN A 163 -8.24 9.90 -2.64
CA GLN A 163 -9.20 10.70 -3.39
C GLN A 163 -9.19 10.37 -4.88
N SER A 164 -8.07 9.89 -5.41
CA SER A 164 -7.86 9.72 -6.86
C SER A 164 -7.99 8.27 -7.32
N ILE A 165 -7.64 7.30 -6.47
CA ILE A 165 -7.66 5.86 -6.79
C ILE A 165 -8.80 5.18 -6.02
N PRO A 166 -9.62 4.35 -6.68
CA PRO A 166 -10.74 3.65 -6.04
C PRO A 166 -10.23 2.49 -5.18
N VAL A 167 -9.84 2.78 -3.93
CA VAL A 167 -9.33 1.78 -2.99
C VAL A 167 -10.49 0.97 -2.40
N ASP A 168 -10.43 -0.36 -2.51
CA ASP A 168 -11.43 -1.31 -2.00
C ASP A 168 -11.18 -1.68 -0.53
N GLY A 169 -9.94 -1.62 -0.06
CA GLY A 169 -9.59 -1.98 1.32
C GLY A 169 -8.24 -1.48 1.77
N ILE A 170 -8.08 -1.33 3.08
CA ILE A 170 -6.84 -0.85 3.71
C ILE A 170 -6.31 -1.91 4.67
N ILE A 171 -5.00 -2.21 4.57
CA ILE A 171 -4.25 -2.93 5.60
C ILE A 171 -3.34 -1.95 6.33
N ILE A 172 -3.43 -1.92 7.66
CA ILE A 172 -2.61 -1.06 8.51
C ILE A 172 -1.41 -1.85 9.01
N VAL A 173 -0.20 -1.37 8.68
CA VAL A 173 1.06 -1.95 9.16
C VAL A 173 1.59 -1.14 10.34
N THR A 174 1.93 -1.84 11.41
CA THR A 174 2.51 -1.25 12.63
C THR A 174 3.65 -2.11 13.18
N SER A 175 4.30 -1.66 14.25
CA SER A 175 5.33 -2.41 14.99
C SER A 175 5.12 -2.23 16.49
N PRO A 176 5.62 -3.14 17.38
CA PRO A 176 5.40 -3.09 18.83
C PRO A 176 6.16 -1.93 19.49
N GLN A 177 5.74 -0.68 19.28
CA GLN A 177 6.33 0.52 19.87
C GLN A 177 5.25 1.36 20.54
N ASP A 178 5.60 2.23 21.46
CA ASP A 178 4.67 2.94 22.35
C ASP A 178 3.57 3.78 21.66
N LEU A 179 3.76 4.18 20.41
CA LEU A 179 2.83 5.03 19.68
C LEU A 179 1.78 4.29 18.85
N VAL A 180 1.67 2.96 18.97
CA VAL A 180 0.77 2.12 18.13
C VAL A 180 -0.66 2.64 18.16
N SER A 181 -1.21 2.94 19.33
CA SER A 181 -2.59 3.43 19.47
C SER A 181 -2.85 4.72 18.71
N MET A 182 -1.94 5.68 18.80
CA MET A 182 -2.07 6.96 18.09
C MET A 182 -1.94 6.78 16.58
N ILE A 183 -1.01 5.95 16.14
CA ILE A 183 -0.67 5.71 14.74
C ILE A 183 -1.82 4.99 14.04
N VAL A 184 -2.26 3.87 14.60
CA VAL A 184 -3.42 3.11 14.07
C VAL A 184 -4.67 3.97 14.10
N GLY A 185 -4.91 4.72 15.20
CA GLY A 185 -6.06 5.61 15.31
C GLY A 185 -6.11 6.68 14.22
N LYS A 186 -4.97 7.27 13.84
CA LYS A 186 -4.92 8.23 12.71
C LYS A 186 -5.27 7.56 11.37
N ALA A 187 -4.70 6.38 11.11
CA ALA A 187 -4.97 5.63 9.88
C ALA A 187 -6.45 5.22 9.78
N VAL A 188 -7.03 4.71 10.87
CA VAL A 188 -8.46 4.34 10.93
C VAL A 188 -9.36 5.56 10.70
N LYS A 189 -9.09 6.69 11.36
CA LYS A 189 -9.88 7.92 11.16
C LYS A 189 -9.80 8.42 9.73
N MET A 190 -8.62 8.37 9.12
CA MET A 190 -8.46 8.73 7.70
C MET A 190 -9.28 7.79 6.80
N ALA A 191 -9.20 6.47 7.01
CA ALA A 191 -10.01 5.50 6.29
C ALA A 191 -11.51 5.76 6.43
N GLN A 192 -11.98 6.06 7.64
CA GLN A 192 -13.39 6.41 7.93
C GLN A 192 -13.81 7.69 7.19
N MET A 193 -12.98 8.74 7.20
CA MET A 193 -13.26 9.97 6.46
C MET A 193 -13.38 9.70 4.95
N MET A 194 -12.57 8.79 4.44
CA MET A 194 -12.59 8.37 3.03
C MET A 194 -13.62 7.27 2.74
N GLN A 195 -14.34 6.76 3.77
CA GLN A 195 -15.32 5.66 3.68
C GLN A 195 -14.73 4.40 3.03
N ILE A 196 -13.45 4.11 3.29
CA ILE A 196 -12.77 2.92 2.80
C ILE A 196 -12.69 1.91 3.97
N PRO A 197 -13.05 0.64 3.75
CA PRO A 197 -12.98 -0.37 4.80
C PRO A 197 -11.54 -0.66 5.21
N VAL A 198 -11.29 -0.77 6.52
CA VAL A 198 -10.04 -1.29 7.07
C VAL A 198 -10.18 -2.78 7.26
N LEU A 199 -9.40 -3.58 6.53
CA LEU A 199 -9.44 -5.05 6.57
C LEU A 199 -8.84 -5.59 7.86
N GLY A 200 -7.81 -4.91 8.40
CA GLY A 200 -7.21 -5.24 9.67
C GLY A 200 -5.80 -4.69 9.85
N ILE A 201 -5.12 -5.19 10.86
CA ILE A 201 -3.79 -4.74 11.30
C ILE A 201 -2.78 -5.87 11.12
N VAL A 202 -1.63 -5.56 10.53
CA VAL A 202 -0.43 -6.42 10.51
C VAL A 202 0.62 -5.79 11.41
N GLU A 203 1.01 -6.50 12.46
CA GLU A 203 2.13 -6.09 13.30
C GLU A 203 3.42 -6.72 12.80
N ASN A 204 4.28 -5.93 12.21
CA ASN A 204 5.62 -6.35 11.80
C ASN A 204 6.63 -6.15 12.94
N TYR A 205 7.74 -6.90 12.93
CA TYR A 205 8.77 -6.89 13.98
C TYR A 205 8.22 -7.23 15.37
N SER A 206 7.17 -8.06 15.41
CA SER A 206 6.45 -8.40 16.64
C SER A 206 7.33 -9.14 17.65
N TYR A 207 8.22 -9.97 17.18
CA TYR A 207 9.17 -10.74 18.00
C TYR A 207 10.38 -11.20 17.18
N LEU A 208 11.45 -11.56 17.87
CA LEU A 208 12.57 -12.34 17.32
C LEU A 208 12.45 -13.80 17.77
N ARG A 209 12.67 -14.75 16.87
CA ARG A 209 12.78 -16.15 17.24
C ARG A 209 14.24 -16.48 17.51
N CYS A 210 14.55 -16.94 18.73
CA CYS A 210 15.90 -17.38 19.08
C CYS A 210 16.34 -18.53 18.15
N PRO A 211 17.48 -18.43 17.47
CA PRO A 211 17.93 -19.48 16.54
C PRO A 211 18.27 -20.80 17.26
N ASP A 212 18.69 -20.74 18.53
CA ASP A 212 19.14 -21.93 19.28
C ASP A 212 17.98 -22.73 19.88
N CYS A 213 16.98 -22.04 20.45
CA CYS A 213 15.92 -22.71 21.22
C CYS A 213 14.50 -22.40 20.74
N GLY A 214 14.31 -21.58 19.68
CA GLY A 214 13.01 -21.24 19.14
C GLY A 214 12.15 -20.31 20.00
N LYS A 215 12.63 -19.89 21.18
CA LYS A 215 11.89 -18.99 22.08
C LYS A 215 11.61 -17.65 21.41
N LYS A 216 10.38 -17.16 21.53
CA LYS A 216 10.03 -15.80 21.10
C LYS A 216 10.58 -14.77 22.09
N ILE A 217 11.25 -13.77 21.56
CA ILE A 217 11.84 -12.65 22.30
C ILE A 217 11.15 -11.37 21.84
N GLU A 218 10.47 -10.69 22.72
CA GLU A 218 9.79 -9.41 22.46
C GLU A 218 10.82 -8.27 22.54
N VAL A 219 11.54 -8.03 21.45
CA VAL A 219 12.66 -7.08 21.36
C VAL A 219 12.24 -5.65 21.71
N PHE A 220 11.03 -5.26 21.31
CA PHE A 220 10.45 -3.94 21.57
C PHE A 220 9.50 -3.90 22.78
N GLY A 221 9.54 -4.93 23.64
CA GLY A 221 8.62 -5.07 24.75
C GLY A 221 7.28 -5.69 24.36
N LYS A 222 6.36 -5.76 25.31
CA LYS A 222 5.06 -6.39 25.12
C LYS A 222 4.21 -5.59 24.11
N SER A 223 3.72 -6.29 23.10
CA SER A 223 2.82 -5.70 22.11
C SER A 223 1.51 -5.20 22.73
N LYS A 224 1.05 -4.05 22.24
CA LYS A 224 -0.26 -3.46 22.56
C LYS A 224 -1.24 -3.57 21.40
N VAL A 225 -0.90 -4.31 20.34
CA VAL A 225 -1.71 -4.36 19.12
C VAL A 225 -3.11 -4.93 19.37
N ASP A 226 -3.25 -5.90 20.28
CA ASP A 226 -4.56 -6.50 20.63
C ASP A 226 -5.50 -5.49 21.28
N GLU A 227 -4.98 -4.69 22.21
CA GLU A 227 -5.75 -3.64 22.88
C GLU A 227 -6.24 -2.58 21.87
N VAL A 228 -5.35 -2.21 20.95
CA VAL A 228 -5.66 -1.23 19.89
C VAL A 228 -6.63 -1.82 18.87
N ALA A 229 -6.45 -3.05 18.46
CA ALA A 229 -7.34 -3.75 17.55
C ALA A 229 -8.76 -3.86 18.15
N GLN A 230 -8.87 -4.23 19.42
CA GLN A 230 -10.14 -4.26 20.15
C GLN A 230 -10.81 -2.89 20.25
N GLN A 231 -10.03 -1.82 20.53
CA GLN A 231 -10.55 -0.45 20.61
C GLN A 231 -11.23 -0.01 19.29
N TRP A 232 -10.70 -0.45 18.15
CA TRP A 232 -11.20 -0.07 16.82
C TRP A 232 -12.06 -1.15 16.17
N ASN A 233 -12.33 -2.25 16.87
CA ASN A 233 -13.05 -3.42 16.35
C ASN A 233 -12.45 -3.95 15.02
N LEU A 234 -11.12 -4.08 14.99
CA LEU A 234 -10.36 -4.56 13.84
C LEU A 234 -9.68 -5.88 14.17
N PRO A 235 -9.54 -6.81 13.21
CA PRO A 235 -8.74 -8.01 13.41
C PRO A 235 -7.24 -7.71 13.37
N VAL A 236 -6.45 -8.43 14.15
CA VAL A 236 -5.00 -8.55 13.96
C VAL A 236 -4.78 -9.70 12.98
N LEU A 237 -4.42 -9.36 11.74
CA LEU A 237 -4.30 -10.31 10.63
C LEU A 237 -2.99 -11.10 10.65
N ALA A 238 -1.91 -10.48 11.13
CA ALA A 238 -0.61 -11.14 11.25
C ALA A 238 0.26 -10.51 12.33
N ARG A 239 1.16 -11.33 12.89
CA ARG A 239 2.30 -10.90 13.72
C ARG A 239 3.56 -11.49 13.13
N LEU A 240 4.34 -10.63 12.45
CA LEU A 240 5.52 -11.05 11.73
C LEU A 240 6.76 -10.94 12.62
N PRO A 241 7.67 -11.91 12.55
CA PRO A 241 8.93 -11.85 13.28
C PRO A 241 9.89 -10.81 12.69
N ILE A 242 10.91 -10.45 13.43
CA ILE A 242 12.15 -9.93 12.89
C ILE A 242 12.84 -11.11 12.24
N ASP A 243 12.91 -11.12 10.91
CA ASP A 243 13.49 -12.23 10.14
C ASP A 243 14.59 -11.70 9.21
N PRO A 244 15.87 -12.00 9.51
CA PRO A 244 16.98 -11.61 8.65
C PRO A 244 16.90 -12.18 7.24
N ALA A 245 16.32 -13.37 7.06
CA ALA A 245 16.20 -13.98 5.73
C ALA A 245 15.20 -13.22 4.83
N VAL A 246 14.14 -12.68 5.41
CA VAL A 246 13.20 -11.80 4.69
C VAL A 246 13.89 -10.50 4.30
N ALA A 247 14.67 -9.91 5.20
CA ALA A 247 15.42 -8.68 4.91
C ALA A 247 16.45 -8.90 3.80
N GLU A 248 17.21 -10.01 3.86
CA GLU A 248 18.17 -10.37 2.82
C GLU A 248 17.48 -10.61 1.47
N ALA A 249 16.38 -11.34 1.43
CA ALA A 249 15.62 -11.58 0.22
C ALA A 249 15.06 -10.28 -0.38
N PHE A 250 14.65 -9.32 0.46
CA PHE A 250 14.22 -8.00 0.03
C PHE A 250 15.36 -7.24 -0.65
N ASP A 251 16.54 -7.18 -0.02
CA ASP A 251 17.69 -6.46 -0.53
C ASP A 251 18.27 -7.11 -1.81
N GLN A 252 18.11 -8.43 -1.96
CA GLN A 252 18.56 -9.18 -3.14
C GLN A 252 17.53 -9.25 -4.29
N GLY A 253 16.34 -8.63 -4.13
CA GLY A 253 15.29 -8.70 -5.15
C GLY A 253 14.66 -10.09 -5.28
N GLN A 254 14.57 -10.84 -4.18
CA GLN A 254 14.14 -12.24 -4.15
C GLN A 254 12.91 -12.48 -3.28
N MET A 255 12.07 -11.45 -3.05
CA MET A 255 10.88 -11.58 -2.21
C MET A 255 9.92 -12.68 -2.66
N GLU A 256 9.92 -13.04 -3.94
CA GLU A 256 9.10 -14.13 -4.47
C GLU A 256 9.51 -15.52 -3.96
N THR A 257 10.68 -15.67 -3.34
CA THR A 257 11.18 -16.93 -2.75
C THR A 257 10.83 -17.09 -1.26
N VAL A 258 10.41 -15.99 -0.60
CA VAL A 258 10.12 -15.97 0.84
C VAL A 258 8.83 -16.75 1.15
N ASP A 259 8.82 -17.47 2.28
CA ASP A 259 7.60 -18.10 2.79
C ASP A 259 6.58 -17.03 3.22
N THR A 260 5.33 -17.20 2.76
CA THR A 260 4.24 -16.25 3.02
C THR A 260 3.19 -16.74 4.00
N GLN A 261 3.35 -17.93 4.59
CA GLN A 261 2.37 -18.50 5.52
C GLN A 261 2.01 -17.55 6.68
N ALA A 262 2.94 -16.73 7.11
CA ALA A 262 2.71 -15.78 8.19
C ALA A 262 1.67 -14.68 7.87
N VAL A 263 1.30 -14.50 6.60
CA VAL A 263 0.29 -13.53 6.14
C VAL A 263 -0.99 -14.18 5.60
N ASP A 264 -1.20 -15.50 5.77
CA ASP A 264 -2.37 -16.22 5.25
C ASP A 264 -3.69 -15.58 5.69
N ALA A 265 -3.84 -15.24 6.98
CA ALA A 265 -5.06 -14.59 7.46
C ALA A 265 -5.30 -13.20 6.84
N ALA A 266 -4.24 -12.48 6.47
CA ALA A 266 -4.35 -11.23 5.75
C ALA A 266 -4.75 -11.48 4.27
N THR A 267 -4.21 -12.52 3.66
CA THR A 267 -4.57 -12.97 2.31
C THR A 267 -6.05 -13.38 2.25
N ASP A 268 -6.53 -14.16 3.23
CA ASP A 268 -7.94 -14.53 3.34
C ASP A 268 -8.86 -13.32 3.48
N ALA A 269 -8.47 -12.34 4.29
CA ALA A 269 -9.23 -11.10 4.46
C ALA A 269 -9.31 -10.27 3.16
N ILE A 270 -8.25 -10.29 2.34
CA ILE A 270 -8.23 -9.63 1.02
C ILE A 270 -9.11 -10.40 0.03
N LEU A 271 -9.08 -11.73 0.04
CA LEU A 271 -9.88 -12.56 -0.86
C LEU A 271 -11.38 -12.47 -0.57
N ALA A 272 -11.75 -12.06 0.65
CA ALA A 272 -13.15 -11.96 1.09
C ALA A 272 -13.88 -10.69 0.59
N ILE A 273 -13.18 -9.75 -0.05
CA ILE A 273 -13.76 -8.49 -0.57
C ILE A 273 -13.91 -8.53 -2.15
#